data_6b3441254bd8f1a5972b48b7cd7029e6
#
_entry.id   6b3441254bd8f1a5972b48b7cd7029e6
#
_cell.length_a   1.000
_cell.length_b   1.000
_cell.length_c   1.000
_cell.angle_alpha   90.00
_cell.angle_beta   90.00
_cell.angle_gamma   90.00
#
_symmetry.space_group_name_H-M   'P 1'
#
loop_
_entity.id
_entity.type
_entity.pdbx_description
1 polymer ?
#
loop_
_entity_poly.entity_id
_entity_poly.type
_entity_poly.pdbx_seq_one_letter_code
_entity_poly.pdbx_strand_id
1 'polypeptide(L)'
;MSESARTILITGCSSGIGYHTAKWFREKGWRVFASCRKQEDVERLRAEGFESLRLDVDDAGSIRTALDEVLARTGGTLDALFNNAGFGQPGAVEDISRQAMREQFETNLFGPWELTNAVMAVMRAQGHGRIVYNSSILGFAAMRWRGAYNASKFAMEGLCDTLRHELHGTDIHVSLVEPGPIESRFRPNALARFLKNVDIDGSVHRDNYQQQLERLKKEGHAAPFTLPASAVAEAVWRAATSRRPRARYRVTFPTKLFWFLRRFLPQRWYDGACRGAT
;
A
#
# COMPACT_ATOMS: atom_id res chain seq x y z
N MET A 1 24.79 16.19 -22.31
CA MET A 1 23.98 14.96 -22.27
C MET A 1 22.80 15.26 -21.38
N SER A 2 21.56 15.22 -21.86
CA SER A 2 20.38 15.41 -21.00
C SER A 2 20.34 14.25 -20.01
N GLU A 3 20.32 14.57 -18.72
CA GLU A 3 20.09 13.58 -17.66
C GLU A 3 18.78 12.82 -18.00
N SER A 4 18.85 11.52 -18.15
CA SER A 4 17.65 10.71 -18.44
C SER A 4 16.66 10.89 -17.28
N ALA A 5 15.38 11.08 -17.60
CA ALA A 5 14.33 11.24 -16.58
C ALA A 5 14.32 10.03 -15.65
N ARG A 6 14.29 10.29 -14.34
CA ARG A 6 14.18 9.23 -13.31
C ARG A 6 12.91 8.40 -13.50
N THR A 7 12.99 7.14 -13.18
CA THR A 7 11.94 6.15 -13.44
C THR A 7 11.29 5.64 -12.15
N ILE A 8 9.99 5.43 -12.18
CA ILE A 8 9.25 4.80 -11.08
C ILE A 8 8.22 3.79 -11.59
N LEU A 9 8.20 2.60 -10.99
CA LEU A 9 7.10 1.63 -11.13
C LEU A 9 6.15 1.76 -9.94
N ILE A 10 4.85 1.90 -10.22
CA ILE A 10 3.81 2.05 -9.20
C ILE A 10 2.77 0.95 -9.40
N THR A 11 2.49 0.15 -8.36
CA THR A 11 1.46 -0.88 -8.41
C THR A 11 0.09 -0.35 -7.97
N GLY A 12 -1.00 -0.85 -8.61
CA GLY A 12 -2.37 -0.51 -8.23
C GLY A 12 -2.79 0.92 -8.58
N CYS A 13 -2.52 1.36 -9.83
CA CYS A 13 -2.80 2.72 -10.32
C CYS A 13 -4.22 2.90 -10.88
N SER A 14 -5.10 1.91 -10.82
CA SER A 14 -6.46 2.05 -11.35
C SER A 14 -7.29 3.16 -10.67
N SER A 15 -6.95 3.55 -9.44
CA SER A 15 -7.64 4.63 -8.71
C SER A 15 -6.86 5.03 -7.44
N GLY A 16 -7.38 6.03 -6.71
CA GLY A 16 -6.94 6.38 -5.36
C GLY A 16 -5.47 6.74 -5.26
N ILE A 17 -4.77 6.21 -4.25
CA ILE A 17 -3.39 6.58 -3.92
C ILE A 17 -2.44 6.32 -5.10
N GLY A 18 -2.50 5.13 -5.73
CA GLY A 18 -1.61 4.80 -6.86
C GLY A 18 -1.78 5.73 -8.04
N TYR A 19 -3.03 6.02 -8.44
CA TYR A 19 -3.33 6.95 -9.53
C TYR A 19 -2.82 8.37 -9.24
N HIS A 20 -3.13 8.91 -8.06
CA HIS A 20 -2.68 10.25 -7.69
C HIS A 20 -1.15 10.35 -7.55
N THR A 21 -0.50 9.27 -7.08
CA THR A 21 0.97 9.20 -7.04
C THR A 21 1.55 9.19 -8.45
N ALA A 22 0.98 8.40 -9.37
CA ALA A 22 1.43 8.36 -10.76
C ALA A 22 1.32 9.74 -11.42
N LYS A 23 0.19 10.43 -11.21
CA LYS A 23 -0.02 11.80 -11.71
C LYS A 23 1.01 12.77 -11.14
N TRP A 24 1.22 12.73 -9.81
CA TRP A 24 2.17 13.60 -9.10
C TRP A 24 3.59 13.45 -9.64
N PHE A 25 4.08 12.21 -9.80
CA PHE A 25 5.43 11.96 -10.30
C PHE A 25 5.58 12.40 -11.76
N ARG A 26 4.58 12.16 -12.62
CA ARG A 26 4.60 12.62 -14.01
C ARG A 26 4.66 14.16 -14.10
N GLU A 27 3.87 14.87 -13.30
CA GLU A 27 3.89 16.34 -13.22
C GLU A 27 5.24 16.90 -12.74
N LYS A 28 6.02 16.10 -12.01
CA LYS A 28 7.38 16.42 -11.55
C LYS A 28 8.47 15.94 -12.52
N GLY A 29 8.12 15.51 -13.74
CA GLY A 29 9.07 15.14 -14.77
C GLY A 29 9.68 13.74 -14.66
N TRP A 30 9.11 12.86 -13.82
CA TRP A 30 9.52 11.46 -13.77
C TRP A 30 8.85 10.66 -14.89
N ARG A 31 9.55 9.65 -15.38
CA ARG A 31 8.98 8.62 -16.22
C ARG A 31 8.26 7.60 -15.35
N VAL A 32 6.95 7.48 -15.52
CA VAL A 32 6.08 6.71 -14.61
C VAL A 32 5.50 5.49 -15.30
N PHE A 33 5.81 4.32 -14.79
CA PHE A 33 5.19 3.07 -15.17
C PHE A 33 4.02 2.79 -14.22
N ALA A 34 2.81 3.14 -14.66
CA ALA A 34 1.59 3.00 -13.87
C ALA A 34 0.95 1.63 -14.12
N SER A 35 1.01 0.71 -13.15
CA SER A 35 0.49 -0.63 -13.38
C SER A 35 -0.90 -0.87 -12.78
N CYS A 36 -1.69 -1.69 -13.49
CA CYS A 36 -3.02 -2.11 -13.12
C CYS A 36 -3.20 -3.60 -13.33
N ARG A 37 -4.07 -4.24 -12.53
CA ARG A 37 -4.38 -5.66 -12.67
C ARG A 37 -5.24 -5.96 -13.90
N LYS A 38 -6.24 -5.10 -14.15
CA LYS A 38 -7.19 -5.27 -15.24
C LYS A 38 -6.71 -4.55 -16.49
N GLN A 39 -6.86 -5.21 -17.63
CA GLN A 39 -6.46 -4.65 -18.94
C GLN A 39 -7.24 -3.38 -19.29
N GLU A 40 -8.52 -3.32 -18.96
CA GLU A 40 -9.36 -2.13 -19.16
C GLU A 40 -8.81 -0.86 -18.47
N ASP A 41 -8.26 -1.01 -17.24
CA ASP A 41 -7.63 0.09 -16.51
C ASP A 41 -6.28 0.48 -17.14
N VAL A 42 -5.53 -0.48 -17.68
CA VAL A 42 -4.28 -0.21 -18.42
C VAL A 42 -4.57 0.65 -19.65
N GLU A 43 -5.58 0.28 -20.43
CA GLU A 43 -5.96 1.01 -21.65
C GLU A 43 -6.45 2.42 -21.32
N ARG A 44 -7.25 2.57 -20.28
CA ARG A 44 -7.69 3.89 -19.79
C ARG A 44 -6.51 4.77 -19.40
N LEU A 45 -5.54 4.24 -18.64
CA LEU A 45 -4.36 5.02 -18.25
C LEU A 45 -3.45 5.35 -19.44
N ARG A 46 -3.35 4.46 -20.44
CA ARG A 46 -2.65 4.75 -21.69
C ARG A 46 -3.33 5.90 -22.46
N ALA A 47 -4.65 5.91 -22.52
CA ALA A 47 -5.41 7.01 -23.11
C ALA A 47 -5.22 8.34 -22.36
N GLU A 48 -4.95 8.30 -21.06
CA GLU A 48 -4.58 9.46 -20.23
C GLU A 48 -3.09 9.86 -20.38
N GLY A 49 -2.31 9.17 -21.24
CA GLY A 49 -0.92 9.46 -21.53
C GLY A 49 0.09 8.90 -20.53
N PHE A 50 -0.27 7.86 -19.76
CA PHE A 50 0.69 7.13 -18.91
C PHE A 50 1.35 5.98 -19.68
N GLU A 51 2.60 5.68 -19.36
CA GLU A 51 3.17 4.37 -19.66
C GLU A 51 2.54 3.35 -18.71
N SER A 52 1.44 2.74 -19.14
CA SER A 52 0.71 1.77 -18.32
C SER A 52 0.92 0.35 -18.81
N LEU A 53 1.00 -0.59 -17.86
CA LEU A 53 1.23 -2.01 -18.10
C LEU A 53 0.38 -2.87 -17.15
N ARG A 54 0.11 -4.10 -17.58
CA ARG A 54 -0.62 -5.05 -16.73
C ARG A 54 0.35 -5.65 -15.71
N LEU A 55 -0.03 -5.58 -14.42
CA LEU A 55 0.66 -6.23 -13.33
C LEU A 55 -0.37 -6.68 -12.29
N ASP A 56 -0.49 -7.97 -12.11
CA ASP A 56 -1.19 -8.60 -10.99
C ASP A 56 -0.14 -9.06 -9.98
N VAL A 57 -0.17 -8.49 -8.79
CA VAL A 57 0.80 -8.81 -7.74
C VAL A 57 0.58 -10.20 -7.13
N ASP A 58 -0.58 -10.82 -7.38
CA ASP A 58 -0.89 -12.17 -6.93
C ASP A 58 -0.37 -13.25 -7.91
N ASP A 59 0.30 -12.85 -9.01
CA ASP A 59 0.80 -13.73 -10.08
C ASP A 59 2.28 -13.46 -10.37
N ALA A 60 3.14 -14.40 -10.01
CA ALA A 60 4.58 -14.35 -10.23
C ALA A 60 4.97 -14.19 -11.72
N GLY A 61 4.19 -14.79 -12.64
CA GLY A 61 4.38 -14.64 -14.08
C GLY A 61 4.10 -13.20 -14.53
N SER A 62 3.01 -12.61 -14.03
CA SER A 62 2.65 -11.22 -14.28
C SER A 62 3.72 -10.25 -13.75
N ILE A 63 4.25 -10.51 -12.55
CA ILE A 63 5.34 -9.70 -11.95
C ILE A 63 6.57 -9.70 -12.85
N ARG A 64 7.04 -10.88 -13.28
CA ARG A 64 8.21 -11.01 -14.17
C ARG A 64 8.00 -10.28 -15.49
N THR A 65 6.89 -10.58 -16.19
CA THR A 65 6.57 -9.97 -17.48
C THR A 65 6.51 -8.44 -17.40
N ALA A 66 5.87 -7.92 -16.34
CA ALA A 66 5.77 -6.48 -16.13
C ALA A 66 7.14 -5.83 -15.87
N LEU A 67 7.99 -6.45 -15.05
CA LEU A 67 9.33 -5.94 -14.78
C LEU A 67 10.21 -5.98 -16.03
N ASP A 68 10.18 -7.08 -16.79
CA ASP A 68 10.93 -7.22 -18.04
C ASP A 68 10.54 -6.13 -19.06
N GLU A 69 9.22 -5.83 -19.17
CA GLU A 69 8.71 -4.75 -20.02
C GLU A 69 9.24 -3.38 -19.55
N VAL A 70 9.25 -3.10 -18.25
CA VAL A 70 9.82 -1.85 -17.70
C VAL A 70 11.31 -1.75 -18.01
N LEU A 71 12.08 -2.80 -17.76
CA LEU A 71 13.52 -2.81 -17.97
C LEU A 71 13.91 -2.67 -19.46
N ALA A 72 13.17 -3.33 -20.36
CA ALA A 72 13.37 -3.17 -21.81
C ALA A 72 13.18 -1.71 -22.25
N ARG A 73 12.23 -0.99 -21.64
CA ARG A 73 11.95 0.42 -21.96
C ARG A 73 12.90 1.42 -21.30
N THR A 74 13.57 1.02 -20.20
CA THR A 74 14.45 1.91 -19.43
C THR A 74 15.94 1.64 -19.62
N GLY A 75 16.29 0.68 -20.48
CA GLY A 75 17.69 0.26 -20.65
C GLY A 75 18.24 -0.48 -19.45
N GLY A 76 17.39 -1.24 -18.75
CA GLY A 76 17.80 -2.10 -17.63
C GLY A 76 17.86 -1.41 -16.27
N THR A 77 17.26 -0.22 -16.10
CA THR A 77 17.31 0.54 -14.84
C THR A 77 15.92 0.87 -14.28
N LEU A 78 15.82 1.03 -12.95
CA LEU A 78 14.61 1.47 -12.26
C LEU A 78 14.98 2.22 -10.97
N ASP A 79 14.74 3.53 -10.91
CA ASP A 79 15.14 4.36 -9.76
C ASP A 79 14.26 4.15 -8.53
N ALA A 80 12.95 3.93 -8.72
CA ALA A 80 12.01 3.77 -7.62
C ALA A 80 10.93 2.71 -7.89
N LEU A 81 10.53 2.03 -6.81
CA LEU A 81 9.37 1.13 -6.76
C LEU A 81 8.41 1.64 -5.69
N PHE A 82 7.13 1.80 -6.02
CA PHE A 82 6.06 2.03 -5.04
C PHE A 82 5.10 0.85 -5.00
N ASN A 83 5.25 0.00 -3.99
CA ASN A 83 4.35 -1.08 -3.67
C ASN A 83 3.07 -0.53 -3.02
N ASN A 84 2.07 -0.24 -3.85
CA ASN A 84 0.81 0.36 -3.42
C ASN A 84 -0.40 -0.56 -3.59
N ALA A 85 -0.36 -1.52 -4.50
CA ALA A 85 -1.46 -2.47 -4.66
C ALA A 85 -1.82 -3.15 -3.34
N GLY A 86 -3.12 -3.23 -3.05
CA GLY A 86 -3.59 -3.81 -1.80
C GLY A 86 -5.07 -3.59 -1.57
N PHE A 87 -5.64 -4.37 -0.68
CA PHE A 87 -7.02 -4.24 -0.23
C PHE A 87 -7.13 -4.55 1.26
N GLY A 88 -8.31 -4.33 1.85
CA GLY A 88 -8.61 -4.70 3.23
C GLY A 88 -9.74 -5.72 3.28
N GLN A 89 -9.54 -6.80 4.04
CA GLN A 89 -10.56 -7.78 4.39
C GLN A 89 -11.12 -7.44 5.77
N PRO A 90 -12.35 -6.89 5.87
CA PRO A 90 -13.06 -6.74 7.14
C PRO A 90 -13.61 -8.08 7.64
N GLY A 91 -13.85 -8.14 8.94
CA GLY A 91 -14.44 -9.27 9.64
C GLY A 91 -13.79 -9.50 11.01
N ALA A 92 -14.49 -10.17 11.93
CA ALA A 92 -13.92 -10.68 13.16
C ALA A 92 -12.87 -11.74 12.83
N VAL A 93 -11.85 -11.87 13.64
CA VAL A 93 -10.75 -12.82 13.38
C VAL A 93 -11.25 -14.25 13.25
N GLU A 94 -12.23 -14.64 14.06
CA GLU A 94 -12.82 -15.97 14.07
C GLU A 94 -13.71 -16.27 12.85
N ASP A 95 -14.26 -15.23 12.20
CA ASP A 95 -15.12 -15.37 11.02
C ASP A 95 -14.33 -15.35 9.69
N ILE A 96 -13.04 -15.05 9.73
CA ILE A 96 -12.21 -15.01 8.53
C ILE A 96 -11.70 -16.40 8.19
N SER A 97 -12.15 -16.92 7.05
CA SER A 97 -11.67 -18.21 6.54
C SER A 97 -10.18 -18.17 6.22
N ARG A 98 -9.53 -19.36 6.25
CA ARG A 98 -8.12 -19.50 5.83
C ARG A 98 -7.90 -18.99 4.41
N GLN A 99 -8.87 -19.19 3.51
CA GLN A 99 -8.79 -18.72 2.13
C GLN A 99 -8.78 -17.19 2.05
N ALA A 100 -9.69 -16.51 2.76
CA ALA A 100 -9.73 -15.05 2.81
C ALA A 100 -8.48 -14.45 3.44
N MET A 101 -7.91 -15.12 4.45
CA MET A 101 -6.64 -14.73 5.05
C MET A 101 -5.48 -14.86 4.05
N ARG A 102 -5.40 -15.96 3.29
CA ARG A 102 -4.39 -16.15 2.24
C ARG A 102 -4.50 -15.08 1.16
N GLU A 103 -5.70 -14.83 0.62
CA GLU A 103 -5.92 -13.78 -0.39
C GLU A 103 -5.44 -12.41 0.11
N GLN A 104 -5.66 -12.10 1.41
CA GLN A 104 -5.18 -10.84 2.01
C GLN A 104 -3.67 -10.77 2.04
N PHE A 105 -2.98 -11.88 2.37
CA PHE A 105 -1.54 -11.93 2.46
C PHE A 105 -0.89 -11.99 1.07
N GLU A 106 -1.47 -12.71 0.10
CA GLU A 106 -0.98 -12.73 -1.29
C GLU A 106 -0.85 -11.30 -1.82
N THR A 107 -1.95 -10.55 -1.84
CA THR A 107 -1.94 -9.20 -2.41
C THR A 107 -1.14 -8.20 -1.58
N ASN A 108 -1.23 -8.26 -0.23
CA ASN A 108 -0.68 -7.20 0.61
C ASN A 108 0.77 -7.45 1.06
N LEU A 109 1.26 -8.70 0.99
CA LEU A 109 2.57 -9.06 1.50
C LEU A 109 3.41 -9.82 0.47
N PHE A 110 2.95 -10.99 0.01
CA PHE A 110 3.78 -11.87 -0.82
C PHE A 110 4.06 -11.26 -2.19
N GLY A 111 3.05 -10.72 -2.87
CA GLY A 111 3.25 -10.04 -4.16
C GLY A 111 4.20 -8.85 -4.08
N PRO A 112 4.00 -7.87 -3.17
CA PRO A 112 4.95 -6.78 -2.97
C PRO A 112 6.37 -7.24 -2.58
N TRP A 113 6.48 -8.32 -1.79
CA TRP A 113 7.77 -8.91 -1.45
C TRP A 113 8.46 -9.52 -2.66
N GLU A 114 7.76 -10.31 -3.47
CA GLU A 114 8.29 -10.92 -4.68
C GLU A 114 8.73 -9.87 -5.70
N LEU A 115 7.88 -8.85 -5.96
CA LEU A 115 8.23 -7.75 -6.85
C LEU A 115 9.46 -6.98 -6.34
N THR A 116 9.56 -6.76 -5.03
CA THR A 116 10.73 -6.11 -4.43
C THR A 116 11.99 -6.93 -4.64
N ASN A 117 11.95 -8.25 -4.45
CA ASN A 117 13.11 -9.12 -4.67
C ASN A 117 13.57 -9.09 -6.14
N ALA A 118 12.64 -9.09 -7.08
CA ALA A 118 12.95 -8.97 -8.51
C ALA A 118 13.60 -7.61 -8.85
N VAL A 119 13.06 -6.51 -8.33
CA VAL A 119 13.61 -5.16 -8.50
C VAL A 119 14.94 -4.99 -7.77
N MET A 120 15.15 -5.67 -6.66
CA MET A 120 16.40 -5.59 -5.88
C MET A 120 17.63 -5.98 -6.69
N ALA A 121 17.53 -6.99 -7.56
CA ALA A 121 18.62 -7.38 -8.43
C ALA A 121 19.05 -6.22 -9.36
N VAL A 122 18.07 -5.50 -9.91
CA VAL A 122 18.29 -4.32 -10.76
C VAL A 122 18.94 -3.19 -9.95
N MET A 123 18.39 -2.86 -8.78
CA MET A 123 18.90 -1.78 -7.93
C MET A 123 20.31 -2.06 -7.41
N ARG A 124 20.66 -3.32 -7.13
CA ARG A 124 22.03 -3.71 -6.77
C ARG A 124 23.01 -3.54 -7.94
N ALA A 125 22.62 -3.93 -9.16
CA ALA A 125 23.45 -3.77 -10.35
C ALA A 125 23.72 -2.30 -10.68
N GLN A 126 22.72 -1.41 -10.48
CA GLN A 126 22.87 0.04 -10.73
C GLN A 126 23.48 0.80 -9.55
N GLY A 127 23.59 0.18 -8.36
CA GLY A 127 24.20 0.75 -7.17
C GLY A 127 23.31 1.70 -6.35
N HIS A 128 22.07 1.92 -6.72
CA HIS A 128 21.13 2.79 -6.02
C HIS A 128 19.68 2.35 -6.22
N GLY A 129 18.77 2.81 -5.34
CA GLY A 129 17.35 2.53 -5.49
C GLY A 129 16.50 3.09 -4.35
N ARG A 130 15.20 3.24 -4.64
CA ARG A 130 14.19 3.69 -3.66
C ARG A 130 13.00 2.75 -3.70
N ILE A 131 12.74 2.07 -2.59
CA ILE A 131 11.62 1.15 -2.44
C ILE A 131 10.68 1.73 -1.40
N VAL A 132 9.44 1.99 -1.79
CA VAL A 132 8.43 2.55 -0.92
C VAL A 132 7.27 1.58 -0.81
N TYR A 133 6.85 1.28 0.42
CA TYR A 133 5.67 0.46 0.68
C TYR A 133 4.53 1.31 1.23
N ASN A 134 3.33 1.09 0.71
CA ASN A 134 2.11 1.67 1.24
C ASN A 134 1.61 0.81 2.42
N SER A 135 2.07 1.14 3.61
CA SER A 135 1.61 0.52 4.85
C SER A 135 0.27 1.13 5.31
N SER A 136 0.07 1.33 6.58
CA SER A 136 -1.13 1.92 7.19
C SER A 136 -0.88 2.25 8.65
N ILE A 137 -1.69 3.13 9.24
CA ILE A 137 -1.88 3.19 10.70
C ILE A 137 -2.14 1.79 11.28
N LEU A 138 -2.82 0.93 10.53
CA LEU A 138 -3.12 -0.46 10.90
C LEU A 138 -1.91 -1.42 10.79
N GLY A 139 -0.75 -0.92 10.41
CA GLY A 139 0.53 -1.64 10.49
C GLY A 139 1.17 -1.60 11.89
N PHE A 140 0.66 -0.75 12.78
CA PHE A 140 1.14 -0.67 14.17
C PHE A 140 0.04 -0.43 15.22
N ALA A 141 -1.19 -0.08 14.81
CA ALA A 141 -2.36 0.10 15.67
C ALA A 141 -3.47 -0.87 15.23
N ALA A 142 -3.59 -1.99 15.91
CA ALA A 142 -4.62 -2.99 15.61
C ALA A 142 -6.00 -2.49 16.03
N MET A 143 -6.93 -2.44 15.08
CA MET A 143 -8.32 -2.05 15.33
C MET A 143 -9.27 -3.22 15.06
N ARG A 144 -10.43 -3.24 15.74
CA ARG A 144 -11.43 -4.30 15.62
C ARG A 144 -11.93 -4.46 14.17
N TRP A 145 -12.38 -5.64 13.83
CA TRP A 145 -13.03 -6.01 12.55
C TRP A 145 -12.13 -5.87 11.33
N ARG A 146 -10.80 -5.90 11.52
CA ARG A 146 -9.80 -5.75 10.46
C ARG A 146 -8.59 -6.66 10.69
N GLY A 147 -8.80 -7.80 11.37
CA GLY A 147 -7.72 -8.68 11.82
C GLY A 147 -6.80 -9.13 10.69
N ALA A 148 -7.34 -9.60 9.56
CA ALA A 148 -6.55 -10.03 8.41
C ALA A 148 -5.71 -8.88 7.81
N TYR A 149 -6.31 -7.70 7.67
CA TYR A 149 -5.61 -6.52 7.16
C TYR A 149 -4.54 -6.03 8.15
N ASN A 150 -4.88 -5.93 9.45
CA ASN A 150 -3.90 -5.59 10.50
C ASN A 150 -2.69 -6.53 10.40
N ALA A 151 -2.91 -7.84 10.42
CA ALA A 151 -1.85 -8.85 10.36
C ALA A 151 -0.96 -8.68 9.13
N SER A 152 -1.55 -8.46 7.93
CA SER A 152 -0.78 -8.25 6.70
C SER A 152 0.09 -6.99 6.75
N LYS A 153 -0.41 -5.90 7.35
CA LYS A 153 0.35 -4.64 7.46
C LYS A 153 1.42 -4.70 8.57
N PHE A 154 1.16 -5.38 9.69
CA PHE A 154 2.20 -5.65 10.69
C PHE A 154 3.34 -6.51 10.12
N ALA A 155 3.00 -7.55 9.34
CA ALA A 155 4.00 -8.37 8.67
C ALA A 155 4.84 -7.56 7.67
N MET A 156 4.20 -6.68 6.89
CA MET A 156 4.87 -5.75 5.98
C MET A 156 5.86 -4.82 6.72
N GLU A 157 5.45 -4.25 7.86
CA GLU A 157 6.31 -3.38 8.68
C GLU A 157 7.58 -4.12 9.14
N GLY A 158 7.42 -5.35 9.68
CA GLY A 158 8.55 -6.17 10.12
C GLY A 158 9.48 -6.56 8.98
N LEU A 159 8.91 -6.97 7.82
CA LEU A 159 9.68 -7.31 6.63
C LEU A 159 10.51 -6.11 6.13
N CYS A 160 9.90 -4.93 6.05
CA CYS A 160 10.58 -3.71 5.60
C CYS A 160 11.67 -3.26 6.59
N ASP A 161 11.46 -3.42 7.89
CA ASP A 161 12.47 -3.10 8.90
C ASP A 161 13.69 -4.02 8.75
N THR A 162 13.48 -5.32 8.56
CA THR A 162 14.55 -6.29 8.31
C THR A 162 15.33 -5.93 7.04
N LEU A 163 14.62 -5.74 5.92
CA LEU A 163 15.25 -5.38 4.65
C LEU A 163 16.05 -4.08 4.74
N ARG A 164 15.58 -3.09 5.49
CA ARG A 164 16.32 -1.85 5.71
C ARG A 164 17.62 -2.07 6.48
N HIS A 165 17.65 -3.00 7.45
CA HIS A 165 18.87 -3.36 8.16
C HIS A 165 19.87 -4.11 7.26
N GLU A 166 19.38 -5.01 6.40
CA GLU A 166 20.19 -5.76 5.44
C GLU A 166 20.81 -4.87 4.34
N LEU A 167 20.16 -3.74 4.03
CA LEU A 167 20.64 -2.75 3.05
C LEU A 167 21.53 -1.66 3.67
N HIS A 168 21.86 -1.76 4.96
CA HIS A 168 22.72 -0.77 5.60
C HIS A 168 24.08 -0.68 4.90
N GLY A 169 24.51 0.56 4.64
CA GLY A 169 25.77 0.82 3.92
C GLY A 169 25.64 0.85 2.39
N THR A 170 24.44 0.64 1.85
CA THR A 170 24.17 0.81 0.40
C THR A 170 23.38 2.10 0.12
N ASP A 171 23.28 2.52 -1.15
CA ASP A 171 22.36 3.60 -1.57
C ASP A 171 20.98 3.07 -2.03
N ILE A 172 20.60 1.88 -1.56
CA ILE A 172 19.25 1.35 -1.75
C ILE A 172 18.47 1.57 -0.45
N HIS A 173 17.40 2.34 -0.51
CA HIS A 173 16.64 2.73 0.69
C HIS A 173 15.21 2.20 0.65
N VAL A 174 14.76 1.66 1.78
CA VAL A 174 13.38 1.19 1.99
C VAL A 174 12.66 2.15 2.93
N SER A 175 11.48 2.61 2.52
CA SER A 175 10.60 3.50 3.30
C SER A 175 9.18 2.95 3.35
N LEU A 176 8.51 3.17 4.47
CA LEU A 176 7.09 2.90 4.65
C LEU A 176 6.32 4.22 4.68
N VAL A 177 5.26 4.31 3.90
CA VAL A 177 4.26 5.36 4.06
C VAL A 177 3.12 4.77 4.88
N GLU A 178 2.77 5.43 5.98
CA GLU A 178 1.76 4.99 6.93
C GLU A 178 0.54 5.93 6.88
N PRO A 179 -0.41 5.73 5.94
CA PRO A 179 -1.64 6.51 5.89
C PRO A 179 -2.59 6.12 7.03
N GLY A 180 -3.39 7.08 7.47
CA GLY A 180 -4.64 6.84 8.17
C GLY A 180 -5.83 6.94 7.19
N PRO A 181 -6.92 7.67 7.53
CA PRO A 181 -8.04 7.86 6.62
C PRO A 181 -7.62 8.67 5.37
N ILE A 182 -7.81 8.07 4.18
CA ILE A 182 -7.52 8.69 2.87
C ILE A 182 -8.71 8.48 1.93
N GLU A 183 -9.04 9.52 1.17
CA GLU A 183 -10.02 9.44 0.08
C GLU A 183 -9.55 8.46 -0.99
N SER A 184 -10.25 7.34 -1.12
CA SER A 184 -9.93 6.29 -2.09
C SER A 184 -11.07 5.30 -2.26
N ARG A 185 -10.96 4.41 -3.24
CA ARG A 185 -11.88 3.28 -3.41
C ARG A 185 -11.64 2.13 -2.42
N PHE A 186 -10.82 2.33 -1.40
CA PHE A 186 -10.50 1.28 -0.42
C PHE A 186 -11.74 0.77 0.31
N ARG A 187 -12.68 1.66 0.72
CA ARG A 187 -13.91 1.25 1.41
C ARG A 187 -14.86 0.45 0.52
N PRO A 188 -15.23 0.88 -0.69
CA PRO A 188 -16.04 0.07 -1.60
C PRO A 188 -15.40 -1.30 -1.89
N ASN A 189 -14.09 -1.36 -2.06
CA ASN A 189 -13.37 -2.62 -2.25
C ASN A 189 -13.44 -3.51 -0.99
N ALA A 190 -13.28 -2.93 0.19
CA ALA A 190 -13.41 -3.63 1.47
C ALA A 190 -14.85 -4.14 1.69
N LEU A 191 -15.87 -3.37 1.32
CA LEU A 191 -17.27 -3.79 1.37
C LEU A 191 -17.51 -5.03 0.50
N ALA A 192 -17.02 -5.02 -0.74
CA ALA A 192 -17.15 -6.17 -1.64
C ALA A 192 -16.49 -7.43 -1.07
N ARG A 193 -15.32 -7.31 -0.44
CA ARG A 193 -14.63 -8.43 0.23
C ARG A 193 -15.38 -8.91 1.48
N PHE A 194 -15.95 -7.99 2.26
CA PHE A 194 -16.74 -8.31 3.43
C PHE A 194 -17.97 -9.17 3.06
N LEU A 195 -18.75 -8.69 2.08
CA LEU A 195 -19.94 -9.40 1.60
C LEU A 195 -19.64 -10.75 0.95
N LYS A 196 -18.46 -10.90 0.32
CA LYS A 196 -18.03 -12.16 -0.30
C LYS A 196 -17.60 -13.21 0.73
N ASN A 197 -16.87 -12.79 1.78
CA ASN A 197 -16.05 -13.70 2.58
C ASN A 197 -16.52 -13.86 4.02
N VAL A 198 -17.55 -13.13 4.48
CA VAL A 198 -18.04 -13.19 5.86
C VAL A 198 -19.51 -13.61 5.87
N ASP A 199 -19.83 -14.66 6.61
CA ASP A 199 -21.21 -15.03 6.92
C ASP A 199 -21.73 -14.10 8.03
N ILE A 200 -22.44 -13.06 7.61
CA ILE A 200 -22.94 -12.01 8.52
C ILE A 200 -24.06 -12.55 9.41
N ASP A 201 -24.96 -13.35 8.84
CA ASP A 201 -26.18 -13.80 9.53
C ASP A 201 -25.89 -14.93 10.51
N GLY A 202 -24.92 -15.79 10.20
CA GLY A 202 -24.49 -16.89 11.07
C GLY A 202 -23.49 -16.50 12.16
N SER A 203 -22.96 -15.26 12.14
CA SER A 203 -21.94 -14.82 13.07
C SER A 203 -22.53 -14.35 14.41
N VAL A 204 -21.83 -14.66 15.51
CA VAL A 204 -22.09 -14.08 16.86
C VAL A 204 -21.88 -12.55 16.87
N HIS A 205 -21.25 -12.01 15.86
CA HIS A 205 -20.98 -10.57 15.68
C HIS A 205 -21.98 -9.85 14.79
N ARG A 206 -23.11 -10.48 14.47
CA ARG A 206 -24.13 -9.93 13.54
C ARG A 206 -24.47 -8.47 13.79
N ASP A 207 -24.78 -8.09 15.03
CA ASP A 207 -25.16 -6.71 15.37
C ASP A 207 -24.02 -5.71 15.13
N ASN A 208 -22.77 -6.13 15.44
CA ASN A 208 -21.58 -5.31 15.14
C ASN A 208 -21.37 -5.19 13.62
N TYR A 209 -21.71 -6.22 12.84
CA TYR A 209 -21.58 -6.20 11.39
C TYR A 209 -22.57 -5.28 10.71
N GLN A 210 -23.77 -5.07 11.27
CA GLN A 210 -24.69 -4.04 10.78
C GLN A 210 -24.05 -2.65 10.85
N GLN A 211 -23.43 -2.30 11.98
CA GLN A 211 -22.71 -1.03 12.13
C GLN A 211 -21.50 -0.92 11.16
N GLN A 212 -20.77 -2.03 10.95
CA GLN A 212 -19.67 -2.05 9.97
C GLN A 212 -20.18 -1.88 8.53
N LEU A 213 -21.32 -2.46 8.18
CA LEU A 213 -21.97 -2.29 6.87
C LEU A 213 -22.37 -0.82 6.65
N GLU A 214 -23.01 -0.19 7.62
CA GLU A 214 -23.35 1.23 7.55
C GLU A 214 -22.11 2.10 7.31
N ARG A 215 -21.04 1.86 8.07
CA ARG A 215 -19.78 2.57 7.90
C ARG A 215 -19.15 2.34 6.53
N LEU A 216 -19.16 1.10 6.01
CA LEU A 216 -18.60 0.75 4.72
C LEU A 216 -19.41 1.31 3.54
N LYS A 217 -20.73 1.40 3.69
CA LYS A 217 -21.66 1.96 2.70
C LYS A 217 -21.76 3.51 2.75
N LYS A 218 -21.30 4.13 3.85
CA LYS A 218 -21.42 5.59 4.03
C LYS A 218 -20.78 6.34 2.86
N GLU A 219 -21.51 7.24 2.24
CA GLU A 219 -20.96 8.15 1.24
C GLU A 219 -20.07 9.23 1.87
N GLY A 220 -19.13 9.77 1.13
CA GLY A 220 -18.19 10.78 1.62
C GLY A 220 -17.19 10.25 2.65
N HIS A 221 -16.77 11.10 3.59
CA HIS A 221 -15.78 10.74 4.61
C HIS A 221 -16.42 9.90 5.73
N ALA A 222 -15.92 8.70 5.96
CA ALA A 222 -16.37 7.82 7.04
C ALA A 222 -15.53 7.97 8.33
N ALA A 223 -14.49 8.80 8.30
CA ALA A 223 -13.63 9.05 9.46
C ALA A 223 -13.21 10.53 9.49
N PRO A 224 -13.02 11.11 10.69
CA PRO A 224 -12.46 12.45 10.81
C PRO A 224 -11.00 12.47 10.33
N PHE A 225 -10.52 13.67 9.99
CA PHE A 225 -9.15 13.89 9.50
C PHE A 225 -8.80 13.10 8.22
N THR A 226 -9.79 12.75 7.41
CA THR A 226 -9.57 12.17 6.08
C THR A 226 -8.87 13.18 5.20
N LEU A 227 -7.77 12.76 4.58
CA LEU A 227 -7.00 13.58 3.63
C LEU A 227 -7.18 13.08 2.19
N PRO A 228 -6.97 13.93 1.19
CA PRO A 228 -6.95 13.52 -0.20
C PRO A 228 -5.74 12.60 -0.48
N ALA A 229 -5.84 11.78 -1.53
CA ALA A 229 -4.79 10.86 -1.94
C ALA A 229 -3.45 11.56 -2.27
N SER A 230 -3.49 12.84 -2.67
CA SER A 230 -2.31 13.68 -2.92
C SER A 230 -1.39 13.82 -1.70
N ALA A 231 -1.93 13.78 -0.48
CA ALA A 231 -1.12 13.83 0.74
C ALA A 231 -0.21 12.59 0.88
N VAL A 232 -0.66 11.43 0.38
CA VAL A 232 0.17 10.22 0.31
C VAL A 232 1.19 10.34 -0.83
N ALA A 233 0.77 10.84 -2.00
CA ALA A 233 1.66 11.06 -3.14
C ALA A 233 2.85 11.96 -2.76
N GLU A 234 2.63 13.02 -2.00
CA GLU A 234 3.69 13.89 -1.47
C GLU A 234 4.66 13.13 -0.55
N ALA A 235 4.15 12.26 0.32
CA ALA A 235 4.98 11.45 1.21
C ALA A 235 5.84 10.45 0.41
N VAL A 236 5.27 9.80 -0.60
CA VAL A 236 6.00 8.92 -1.53
C VAL A 236 7.07 9.69 -2.30
N TRP A 237 6.73 10.90 -2.77
CA TRP A 237 7.68 11.78 -3.43
C TRP A 237 8.89 12.07 -2.54
N ARG A 238 8.66 12.46 -1.29
CA ARG A 238 9.74 12.70 -0.32
C ARG A 238 10.59 11.46 -0.07
N ALA A 239 9.97 10.28 0.00
CA ALA A 239 10.67 9.02 0.17
C ALA A 239 11.56 8.67 -1.04
N ALA A 240 11.06 8.91 -2.26
CA ALA A 240 11.77 8.60 -3.50
C ALA A 240 12.88 9.60 -3.86
N THR A 241 12.74 10.88 -3.45
CA THR A 241 13.65 11.95 -3.89
C THR A 241 14.65 12.40 -2.83
N SER A 242 14.41 12.11 -1.55
CA SER A 242 15.31 12.49 -0.48
C SER A 242 16.67 11.77 -0.60
N ARG A 243 17.76 12.50 -0.39
CA ARG A 243 19.10 11.90 -0.28
C ARG A 243 19.22 10.96 0.92
N ARG A 244 18.52 11.28 2.02
CA ARG A 244 18.42 10.45 3.23
C ARG A 244 16.96 10.26 3.60
N PRO A 245 16.25 9.32 2.94
CA PRO A 245 14.83 9.13 3.19
C PRO A 245 14.61 8.61 4.62
N ARG A 246 13.47 9.01 5.19
CA ARG A 246 13.04 8.48 6.50
C ARG A 246 12.56 7.05 6.34
N ALA A 247 12.74 6.23 7.36
CA ALA A 247 12.19 4.88 7.40
C ALA A 247 10.65 4.89 7.32
N ARG A 248 9.99 5.90 7.92
CA ARG A 248 8.52 6.01 7.98
C ARG A 248 8.01 7.42 7.73
N TYR A 249 6.92 7.51 6.94
CA TYR A 249 6.20 8.75 6.61
C TYR A 249 4.74 8.61 7.07
N ARG A 250 4.41 9.19 8.25
CA ARG A 250 3.06 9.22 8.83
C ARG A 250 2.27 10.37 8.24
N VAL A 251 1.21 10.05 7.47
CA VAL A 251 0.56 11.05 6.63
C VAL A 251 -0.52 11.82 7.39
N THR A 252 -1.44 11.14 8.10
CA THR A 252 -2.58 11.79 8.75
C THR A 252 -2.33 12.10 10.22
N PHE A 253 -3.15 13.00 10.79
CA PHE A 253 -3.12 13.28 12.22
C PHE A 253 -3.36 12.02 13.08
N PRO A 254 -4.39 11.19 12.81
CA PRO A 254 -4.59 9.96 13.58
C PRO A 254 -3.37 9.03 13.58
N THR A 255 -2.68 8.90 12.46
CA THR A 255 -1.48 8.06 12.37
C THR A 255 -0.36 8.56 13.28
N LYS A 256 -0.14 9.88 13.33
CA LYS A 256 0.84 10.50 14.21
C LYS A 256 0.46 10.35 15.67
N LEU A 257 -0.82 10.55 16.00
CA LEU A 257 -1.36 10.41 17.35
C LEU A 257 -1.22 8.97 17.86
N PHE A 258 -1.69 7.97 17.10
CA PHE A 258 -1.62 6.56 17.53
C PHE A 258 -0.19 6.05 17.65
N TRP A 259 0.73 6.53 16.79
CA TRP A 259 2.15 6.24 16.95
C TRP A 259 2.71 6.80 18.26
N PHE A 260 2.36 8.03 18.62
CA PHE A 260 2.75 8.64 19.88
C PHE A 260 2.16 7.86 21.07
N LEU A 261 0.85 7.59 21.06
CA LEU A 261 0.16 6.84 22.11
C LEU A 261 0.81 5.46 22.32
N ARG A 262 1.10 4.73 21.25
CA ARG A 262 1.77 3.41 21.33
C ARG A 262 3.11 3.46 22.06
N ARG A 263 3.83 4.56 21.94
CA ARG A 263 5.17 4.69 22.53
C ARG A 263 5.14 5.02 24.02
N PHE A 264 4.10 5.71 24.47
CA PHE A 264 4.06 6.27 25.84
C PHE A 264 2.97 5.68 26.72
N LEU A 265 1.93 5.08 26.17
CA LEU A 265 0.86 4.49 26.97
C LEU A 265 1.18 3.03 27.33
N PRO A 266 0.84 2.60 28.57
CA PRO A 266 0.74 1.19 28.89
C PRO A 266 -0.23 0.47 27.95
N GLN A 267 0.05 -0.81 27.63
CA GLN A 267 -0.71 -1.59 26.65
C GLN A 267 -2.23 -1.53 26.86
N ARG A 268 -2.69 -1.67 28.10
CA ARG A 268 -4.13 -1.64 28.44
C ARG A 268 -4.82 -0.34 28.01
N TRP A 269 -4.15 0.80 28.13
CA TRP A 269 -4.71 2.10 27.77
C TRP A 269 -4.65 2.31 26.26
N TYR A 270 -3.57 1.84 25.64
CA TYR A 270 -3.45 1.86 24.19
C TYR A 270 -4.52 1.00 23.50
N ASP A 271 -4.81 -0.19 24.05
CA ASP A 271 -5.90 -1.04 23.56
C ASP A 271 -7.28 -0.36 23.72
N GLY A 272 -7.47 0.39 24.81
CA GLY A 272 -8.66 1.23 24.98
C GLY A 272 -8.83 2.23 23.86
N ALA A 273 -7.76 2.97 23.50
CA ALA A 273 -7.76 3.92 22.40
C ALA A 273 -8.04 3.24 21.05
N CYS A 274 -7.41 2.08 20.78
CA CYS A 274 -7.64 1.32 19.56
C CYS A 274 -9.08 0.79 19.43
N ARG A 275 -9.70 0.38 20.56
CA ARG A 275 -11.11 -0.05 20.57
C ARG A 275 -12.09 1.09 20.29
N GLY A 276 -11.79 2.30 20.75
CA GLY A 276 -12.62 3.47 20.52
C GLY A 276 -12.50 4.12 19.15
N ALA A 277 -11.46 3.77 18.39
CA ALA A 277 -11.19 4.36 17.07
C ALA A 277 -11.78 3.57 15.89
N THR A 278 -12.74 2.71 16.14
CA THR A 278 -13.31 1.77 15.13
C THR A 278 -14.35 2.41 14.25
#